data_fe6e365587f4889e1afc99cee2e7a2d8
#
_entry.id   fe6e365587f4889e1afc99cee2e7a2d8
#
_cell.length_a   1.000
_cell.length_b   1.000
_cell.length_c   1.000
_cell.angle_alpha   90.00
_cell.angle_beta   90.00
_cell.angle_gamma   90.00
#
_symmetry.space_group_name_H-M   'P 1'
#
loop_
_entity.id
_entity.type
_entity.pdbx_description
1 polymer ?
#
loop_
_entity_poly.entity_id
_entity_poly.type
_entity_poly.pdbx_seq_one_letter_code
_entity_poly.pdbx_strand_id
1 'polypeptide(L)'
;TTFGHFQGQHNFLKDREKTPELGIINFDAHFDLRPYDMGNSSGTMFRQIADVCRAEGTPYHYFPIGIQQHSNTVSLFKKAEELGVDYVLAKELQTSNLETILERLDQYLYQCDDTYITVCTDVFSSAFAPGVSAPQSLGLDPEIVLPLIKHVLRTRKVRGFDICEISPRFDQDNTTANLGAVIIFAVVNTLCRLNGLSI
;
A
#
# COMPACT_ATOMS: atom_id res chain seq x y z
N THR A 1 -4.54 -7.11 -9.52
CA THR A 1 -3.41 -7.89 -8.92
C THR A 1 -3.59 -8.00 -7.42
N THR A 2 -3.66 -6.90 -6.68
CA THR A 2 -3.76 -6.83 -5.22
C THR A 2 -4.92 -7.65 -4.63
N PHE A 3 -6.13 -7.59 -5.23
CA PHE A 3 -7.27 -8.39 -4.76
C PHE A 3 -7.00 -9.90 -4.84
N GLY A 4 -6.40 -10.38 -5.95
CA GLY A 4 -6.04 -11.80 -6.10
C GLY A 4 -4.94 -12.24 -5.14
N HIS A 5 -3.94 -11.38 -4.89
CA HIS A 5 -2.90 -11.63 -3.88
C HIS A 5 -3.49 -11.71 -2.48
N PHE A 6 -4.36 -10.76 -2.12
CA PHE A 6 -5.05 -10.79 -0.83
C PHE A 6 -5.84 -12.08 -0.66
N GLN A 7 -6.68 -12.46 -1.63
CA GLN A 7 -7.47 -13.68 -1.56
C GLN A 7 -6.60 -14.93 -1.38
N GLY A 8 -5.49 -15.02 -2.12
CA GLY A 8 -4.56 -16.14 -2.01
C GLY A 8 -3.95 -16.26 -0.62
N GLN A 9 -3.48 -15.15 -0.05
CA GLN A 9 -2.90 -15.12 1.29
C GLN A 9 -3.96 -15.34 2.38
N HIS A 10 -5.10 -14.68 2.27
CA HIS A 10 -6.22 -14.80 3.20
C HIS A 10 -6.73 -16.25 3.28
N ASN A 11 -6.96 -16.91 2.15
CA ASN A 11 -7.37 -18.30 2.11
C ASN A 11 -6.31 -19.23 2.71
N PHE A 12 -5.03 -19.00 2.39
CA PHE A 12 -3.93 -19.79 2.96
C PHE A 12 -3.84 -19.67 4.48
N LEU A 13 -4.06 -18.46 5.03
CA LEU A 13 -4.08 -18.24 6.47
C LEU A 13 -5.33 -18.87 7.12
N LYS A 14 -6.51 -18.74 6.49
CA LYS A 14 -7.75 -19.37 6.95
C LYS A 14 -7.65 -20.88 7.12
N ASP A 15 -6.91 -21.55 6.23
CA ASP A 15 -6.71 -22.99 6.33
C ASP A 15 -5.82 -23.40 7.52
N ARG A 16 -5.08 -22.45 8.10
CA ARG A 16 -4.12 -22.68 9.19
C ARG A 16 -4.54 -22.06 10.50
N GLU A 17 -5.26 -20.97 10.46
CA GLU A 17 -5.66 -20.15 11.59
C GLU A 17 -7.17 -19.97 11.61
N LYS A 18 -7.73 -19.82 12.81
CA LYS A 18 -9.18 -19.64 12.94
C LYS A 18 -9.69 -18.31 12.40
N THR A 19 -8.89 -17.25 12.53
CA THR A 19 -9.23 -15.89 12.08
C THR A 19 -7.95 -15.22 11.61
N PRO A 20 -7.72 -15.06 10.30
CA PRO A 20 -6.52 -14.42 9.79
C PRO A 20 -6.53 -12.91 10.05
N GLU A 21 -5.49 -12.41 10.69
CA GLU A 21 -5.24 -10.99 10.94
C GLU A 21 -4.26 -10.45 9.88
N LEU A 22 -4.71 -10.46 8.60
CA LEU A 22 -3.90 -10.00 7.47
C LEU A 22 -4.07 -8.50 7.25
N GLY A 23 -3.02 -7.74 7.52
CA GLY A 23 -2.97 -6.30 7.26
C GLY A 23 -2.50 -5.96 5.85
N ILE A 24 -3.05 -4.89 5.29
CA ILE A 24 -2.65 -4.33 3.99
C ILE A 24 -2.09 -2.93 4.22
N ILE A 25 -0.83 -2.72 3.85
CA ILE A 25 -0.20 -1.40 3.80
C ILE A 25 -0.09 -1.01 2.34
N ASN A 26 -0.81 0.07 1.97
CA ASN A 26 -0.87 0.56 0.60
C ASN A 26 -0.24 1.94 0.49
N PHE A 27 0.87 2.04 -0.23
CA PHE A 27 1.45 3.33 -0.61
C PHE A 27 0.79 3.78 -1.91
N ASP A 28 -0.11 4.77 -1.82
CA ASP A 28 -0.97 5.17 -2.93
C ASP A 28 -1.47 6.61 -2.75
N ALA A 29 -1.67 7.32 -3.85
CA ALA A 29 -2.35 8.61 -3.83
C ALA A 29 -3.88 8.47 -3.67
N HIS A 30 -4.42 7.27 -3.88
CA HIS A 30 -5.84 6.98 -3.93
C HIS A 30 -6.26 5.96 -2.87
N PHE A 31 -7.53 6.05 -2.43
CA PHE A 31 -8.12 5.06 -1.52
C PHE A 31 -8.50 3.74 -2.18
N ASP A 32 -8.82 3.76 -3.47
CA ASP A 32 -9.34 2.62 -4.23
C ASP A 32 -10.53 1.89 -3.57
N LEU A 33 -11.40 2.73 -2.96
CA LEU A 33 -12.63 2.33 -2.27
C LEU A 33 -13.90 2.65 -3.07
N ARG A 34 -13.77 2.82 -4.41
CA ARG A 34 -14.92 3.12 -5.28
C ARG A 34 -15.97 2.01 -5.21
N PRO A 35 -17.27 2.35 -5.40
CA PRO A 35 -18.30 1.34 -5.61
C PRO A 35 -18.03 0.55 -6.91
N TYR A 36 -18.46 -0.70 -6.95
CA TYR A 36 -18.24 -1.58 -8.11
C TYR A 36 -19.53 -2.18 -8.69
N ASP A 37 -20.65 -1.49 -8.49
CA ASP A 37 -21.97 -1.84 -9.05
C ASP A 37 -21.95 -1.87 -10.58
N MET A 38 -21.05 -1.09 -11.19
CA MET A 38 -20.83 -1.05 -12.64
C MET A 38 -19.66 -1.93 -13.12
N GLY A 39 -19.14 -2.78 -12.24
CA GLY A 39 -18.03 -3.69 -12.51
C GLY A 39 -16.75 -3.34 -11.75
N ASN A 40 -15.83 -4.30 -11.73
CA ASN A 40 -14.57 -4.20 -11.03
C ASN A 40 -13.56 -3.34 -11.81
N SER A 41 -12.76 -2.56 -11.09
CA SER A 41 -11.67 -1.76 -11.65
C SER A 41 -10.48 -1.70 -10.68
N SER A 42 -9.37 -1.09 -11.10
CA SER A 42 -8.22 -0.81 -10.23
C SER A 42 -8.62 0.03 -9.00
N GLY A 43 -9.60 0.92 -9.14
CA GLY A 43 -10.07 1.79 -8.05
C GLY A 43 -11.11 1.16 -7.10
N THR A 44 -11.40 -0.14 -7.19
CA THR A 44 -12.47 -0.80 -6.40
C THR A 44 -11.97 -1.92 -5.50
N MET A 45 -10.69 -2.29 -5.60
CA MET A 45 -10.18 -3.53 -5.02
C MET A 45 -10.23 -3.56 -3.49
N PHE A 46 -9.91 -2.47 -2.82
CA PHE A 46 -9.91 -2.46 -1.34
C PHE A 46 -11.34 -2.45 -0.77
N ARG A 47 -12.31 -1.92 -1.51
CA ARG A 47 -13.72 -2.09 -1.14
C ARG A 47 -14.19 -3.53 -1.30
N GLN A 48 -13.78 -4.21 -2.37
CA GLN A 48 -14.07 -5.64 -2.56
C GLN A 48 -13.46 -6.48 -1.44
N ILE A 49 -12.23 -6.18 -1.02
CA ILE A 49 -11.58 -6.85 0.12
C ILE A 49 -12.37 -6.62 1.40
N ALA A 50 -12.79 -5.38 1.69
CA ALA A 50 -13.62 -5.07 2.86
C ALA A 50 -14.94 -5.86 2.87
N ASP A 51 -15.59 -6.01 1.71
CA ASP A 51 -16.83 -6.76 1.58
C ASP A 51 -16.60 -8.28 1.74
N VAL A 52 -15.46 -8.82 1.26
CA VAL A 52 -15.05 -10.22 1.53
C VAL A 52 -14.82 -10.44 3.01
N CYS A 53 -14.03 -9.59 3.68
CA CYS A 53 -13.78 -9.69 5.12
C CYS A 53 -15.08 -9.65 5.92
N ARG A 54 -15.99 -8.73 5.57
CA ARG A 54 -17.31 -8.64 6.22
C ARG A 54 -18.15 -9.90 6.02
N ALA A 55 -18.18 -10.45 4.81
CA ALA A 55 -18.94 -11.65 4.47
C ALA A 55 -18.42 -12.90 5.21
N GLU A 56 -17.11 -12.93 5.45
CA GLU A 56 -16.44 -14.04 6.12
C GLU A 56 -16.30 -13.87 7.64
N GLY A 57 -16.68 -12.69 8.17
CA GLY A 57 -16.53 -12.36 9.60
C GLY A 57 -15.07 -12.24 10.05
N THR A 58 -14.17 -11.87 9.12
CA THR A 58 -12.75 -11.62 9.41
C THR A 58 -12.47 -10.12 9.51
N PRO A 59 -11.45 -9.71 10.28
CA PRO A 59 -11.08 -8.30 10.36
C PRO A 59 -10.64 -7.73 9.00
N TYR A 60 -10.96 -6.47 8.78
CA TYR A 60 -10.48 -5.70 7.63
C TYR A 60 -9.42 -4.71 8.11
N HIS A 61 -8.17 -5.04 7.87
CA HIS A 61 -7.03 -4.19 8.19
C HIS A 61 -6.46 -3.57 6.91
N TYR A 62 -6.68 -2.27 6.75
CA TYR A 62 -6.21 -1.50 5.59
C TYR A 62 -5.63 -0.16 6.06
N PHE A 63 -4.38 0.11 5.70
CA PHE A 63 -3.65 1.32 6.08
C PHE A 63 -3.01 1.97 4.85
N PRO A 64 -3.75 2.87 4.16
CA PRO A 64 -3.21 3.62 3.04
C PRO A 64 -2.35 4.80 3.49
N ILE A 65 -1.20 4.96 2.81
CA ILE A 65 -0.18 5.98 3.09
C ILE A 65 0.08 6.78 1.81
N GLY A 66 -0.03 8.10 1.89
CA GLY A 66 0.24 8.99 0.77
C GLY A 66 -1.02 9.54 0.10
N ILE A 67 -2.17 9.41 0.73
CA ILE A 67 -3.45 9.83 0.19
C ILE A 67 -3.45 11.33 -0.16
N GLN A 68 -3.79 11.63 -1.43
CA GLN A 68 -3.93 12.99 -1.94
C GLN A 68 -5.36 13.49 -1.80
N GLN A 69 -5.55 14.62 -1.10
CA GLN A 69 -6.89 15.17 -0.91
C GLN A 69 -7.57 15.59 -2.23
N HIS A 70 -6.81 16.11 -3.18
CA HIS A 70 -7.35 16.56 -4.46
C HIS A 70 -7.62 15.42 -5.46
N SER A 71 -7.08 14.23 -5.22
CA SER A 71 -7.25 13.05 -6.09
C SER A 71 -8.32 12.08 -5.58
N ASN A 72 -8.95 12.40 -4.44
CA ASN A 72 -10.01 11.58 -3.86
C ASN A 72 -11.28 12.40 -3.62
N THR A 73 -12.43 11.85 -3.98
CA THR A 73 -13.72 12.49 -3.72
C THR A 73 -14.10 12.44 -2.25
N VAL A 74 -14.96 13.37 -1.81
CA VAL A 74 -15.50 13.38 -0.44
C VAL A 74 -16.16 12.05 -0.06
N SER A 75 -16.79 11.37 -1.04
CA SER A 75 -17.43 10.07 -0.81
C SER A 75 -16.43 8.96 -0.48
N LEU A 76 -15.19 9.03 -0.98
CA LEU A 76 -14.14 8.07 -0.65
C LEU A 76 -13.62 8.27 0.77
N PHE A 77 -13.45 9.52 1.22
CA PHE A 77 -13.11 9.83 2.61
C PHE A 77 -14.19 9.32 3.58
N LYS A 78 -15.47 9.58 3.27
CA LYS A 78 -16.58 9.03 4.06
C LYS A 78 -16.58 7.50 4.08
N LYS A 79 -16.25 6.85 2.94
CA LYS A 79 -16.19 5.40 2.88
C LYS A 79 -15.02 4.85 3.71
N ALA A 80 -13.86 5.50 3.72
CA ALA A 80 -12.74 5.14 4.59
C ALA A 80 -13.15 5.24 6.07
N GLU A 81 -13.83 6.33 6.47
CA GLU A 81 -14.36 6.51 7.82
C GLU A 81 -15.39 5.43 8.21
N GLU A 82 -16.36 5.13 7.33
CA GLU A 82 -17.36 4.07 7.53
C GLU A 82 -16.74 2.67 7.72
N LEU A 83 -15.60 2.43 7.09
CA LEU A 83 -14.86 1.17 7.19
C LEU A 83 -13.85 1.16 8.34
N GLY A 84 -13.73 2.25 9.10
CA GLY A 84 -12.76 2.38 10.18
C GLY A 84 -11.30 2.40 9.70
N VAL A 85 -11.06 2.83 8.45
CA VAL A 85 -9.72 2.91 7.85
C VAL A 85 -8.98 4.12 8.40
N ASP A 86 -7.88 3.89 9.10
CA ASP A 86 -6.89 4.94 9.39
C ASP A 86 -5.96 5.12 8.19
N TYR A 87 -5.59 6.37 7.88
CA TYR A 87 -4.81 6.70 6.70
C TYR A 87 -3.88 7.89 6.94
N VAL A 88 -2.82 7.97 6.12
CA VAL A 88 -1.86 9.07 6.16
C VAL A 88 -1.99 9.90 4.88
N LEU A 89 -2.27 11.19 5.04
CA LEU A 89 -2.28 12.12 3.89
C LEU A 89 -0.86 12.40 3.42
N ALA A 90 -0.66 12.57 2.11
CA ALA A 90 0.65 12.90 1.54
C ALA A 90 1.26 14.15 2.19
N LYS A 91 0.46 15.17 2.48
CA LYS A 91 0.93 16.40 3.15
C LYS A 91 1.42 16.20 4.59
N GLU A 92 1.05 15.09 5.24
CA GLU A 92 1.52 14.76 6.60
C GLU A 92 2.90 14.09 6.57
N LEU A 93 3.30 13.55 5.41
CA LEU A 93 4.58 12.86 5.22
C LEU A 93 5.70 13.87 4.93
N GLN A 94 6.20 14.45 5.97
CA GLN A 94 7.37 15.33 5.94
C GLN A 94 8.45 14.73 6.85
N THR A 95 9.71 15.04 6.58
CA THR A 95 10.83 14.55 7.40
C THR A 95 10.65 14.84 8.89
N SER A 96 10.06 16.00 9.23
CA SER A 96 9.78 16.41 10.61
C SER A 96 8.72 15.56 11.32
N ASN A 97 7.87 14.85 10.58
CA ASN A 97 6.73 14.09 11.13
C ASN A 97 6.92 12.57 11.00
N LEU A 98 8.05 12.13 10.48
CA LEU A 98 8.27 10.72 10.16
C LEU A 98 8.17 9.82 11.40
N GLU A 99 8.64 10.28 12.55
CA GLU A 99 8.55 9.52 13.82
C GLU A 99 7.10 9.26 14.22
N THR A 100 6.25 10.28 14.17
CA THR A 100 4.80 10.13 14.46
C THR A 100 4.12 9.17 13.48
N ILE A 101 4.50 9.19 12.20
CA ILE A 101 3.96 8.27 11.20
C ILE A 101 4.42 6.84 11.47
N LEU A 102 5.68 6.65 11.88
CA LEU A 102 6.20 5.34 12.29
C LEU A 102 5.45 4.78 13.51
N GLU A 103 5.17 5.62 14.51
CA GLU A 103 4.37 5.20 15.68
C GLU A 103 2.95 4.75 15.28
N ARG A 104 2.26 5.48 14.39
CA ARG A 104 0.94 5.06 13.86
C ARG A 104 1.03 3.75 13.08
N LEU A 105 2.07 3.60 12.28
CA LEU A 105 2.32 2.38 11.52
C LEU A 105 2.59 1.19 12.46
N ASP A 106 3.36 1.38 13.52
CA ASP A 106 3.62 0.35 14.53
C ASP A 106 2.34 -0.05 15.30
N GLN A 107 1.49 0.91 15.65
CA GLN A 107 0.18 0.64 16.26
C GLN A 107 -0.71 -0.18 15.32
N TYR A 108 -0.71 0.13 14.03
CA TYR A 108 -1.42 -0.66 13.03
C TYR A 108 -0.84 -2.08 12.90
N LEU A 109 0.48 -2.20 12.77
CA LEU A 109 1.17 -3.48 12.65
C LEU A 109 1.00 -4.39 13.88
N TYR A 110 0.78 -3.81 15.06
CA TYR A 110 0.49 -4.58 16.26
C TYR A 110 -0.82 -5.37 16.18
N GLN A 111 -1.80 -4.88 15.41
CA GLN A 111 -3.10 -5.52 15.22
C GLN A 111 -3.07 -6.66 14.16
N CYS A 112 -1.99 -6.79 13.41
CA CYS A 112 -1.86 -7.75 12.33
C CYS A 112 -0.87 -8.86 12.68
N ASP A 113 -1.18 -10.11 12.36
CA ASP A 113 -0.23 -11.23 12.46
C ASP A 113 0.68 -11.26 11.23
N ASP A 114 0.10 -11.11 10.06
CA ASP A 114 0.79 -11.03 8.78
C ASP A 114 0.43 -9.75 8.04
N THR A 115 1.30 -9.29 7.14
CA THR A 115 1.09 -8.08 6.35
C THR A 115 1.40 -8.29 4.88
N TYR A 116 0.71 -7.52 4.06
CA TYR A 116 0.91 -7.40 2.64
C TYR A 116 1.20 -5.94 2.28
N ILE A 117 2.31 -5.68 1.59
CA ILE A 117 2.67 -4.35 1.13
C ILE A 117 2.35 -4.23 -0.35
N THR A 118 1.63 -3.19 -0.73
CA THR A 118 1.44 -2.81 -2.13
C THR A 118 1.90 -1.37 -2.35
N VAL A 119 2.58 -1.12 -3.46
CA VAL A 119 3.07 0.21 -3.83
C VAL A 119 2.50 0.58 -5.19
N CYS A 120 1.59 1.54 -5.20
CA CYS A 120 1.15 2.22 -6.41
C CYS A 120 2.15 3.33 -6.72
N THR A 121 2.79 3.30 -7.89
CA THR A 121 3.83 4.29 -8.21
C THR A 121 3.31 5.71 -8.38
N ASP A 122 1.98 5.89 -8.46
CA ASP A 122 1.36 7.22 -8.47
C ASP A 122 1.38 7.91 -7.09
N VAL A 123 1.79 7.22 -6.02
CA VAL A 123 2.05 7.86 -4.71
C VAL A 123 3.20 8.85 -4.79
N PHE A 124 4.15 8.62 -5.71
CA PHE A 124 5.31 9.48 -5.87
C PHE A 124 5.00 10.73 -6.69
N SER A 125 5.77 11.79 -6.44
CA SER A 125 5.70 12.97 -7.28
C SER A 125 6.00 12.62 -8.75
N SER A 126 5.29 13.28 -9.67
CA SER A 126 5.52 13.15 -11.11
C SER A 126 6.94 13.56 -11.54
N ALA A 127 7.70 14.22 -10.66
CA ALA A 127 9.14 14.44 -10.86
C ALA A 127 9.95 13.13 -10.79
N PHE A 128 9.48 12.12 -10.04
CA PHE A 128 10.12 10.82 -9.87
C PHE A 128 9.38 9.70 -10.61
N ALA A 129 8.06 9.81 -10.74
CA ALA A 129 7.21 8.79 -11.37
C ALA A 129 6.25 9.43 -12.40
N PRO A 130 6.75 9.92 -13.55
CA PRO A 130 5.89 10.48 -14.60
C PRO A 130 5.06 9.40 -15.33
N GLY A 131 5.53 8.16 -15.36
CA GLY A 131 4.94 7.05 -16.13
C GLY A 131 3.80 6.33 -15.41
N VAL A 132 2.79 7.07 -14.97
CA VAL A 132 1.60 6.56 -14.28
C VAL A 132 0.33 7.06 -14.97
N SER A 133 -0.81 6.44 -14.70
CA SER A 133 -2.10 6.88 -15.27
C SER A 133 -2.64 8.16 -14.63
N ALA A 134 -2.31 8.43 -13.36
CA ALA A 134 -2.77 9.58 -12.59
C ALA A 134 -1.59 10.30 -11.88
N PRO A 135 -0.73 11.01 -12.61
CA PRO A 135 0.49 11.61 -12.04
C PRO A 135 0.18 12.67 -10.98
N GLN A 136 0.91 12.64 -9.87
CA GLN A 136 0.74 13.54 -8.73
C GLN A 136 1.85 14.60 -8.70
N SER A 137 1.48 15.86 -8.90
CA SER A 137 2.46 16.97 -8.81
C SER A 137 3.00 17.18 -7.39
N LEU A 138 2.18 16.89 -6.38
CA LEU A 138 2.51 16.96 -4.95
C LEU A 138 2.63 15.56 -4.32
N GLY A 139 3.05 14.58 -5.12
CA GLY A 139 3.32 13.23 -4.64
C GLY A 139 4.54 13.17 -3.72
N LEU A 140 4.78 12.01 -3.15
CA LEU A 140 5.84 11.80 -2.17
C LEU A 140 7.22 11.70 -2.82
N ASP A 141 8.23 12.01 -2.01
CA ASP A 141 9.62 11.72 -2.32
C ASP A 141 9.93 10.24 -2.00
N PRO A 142 10.59 9.50 -2.90
CA PRO A 142 11.04 8.15 -2.63
C PRO A 142 11.91 8.00 -1.37
N GLU A 143 12.68 9.04 -1.01
CA GLU A 143 13.51 9.02 0.20
C GLU A 143 12.68 9.00 1.50
N ILE A 144 11.41 9.42 1.44
CA ILE A 144 10.47 9.31 2.57
C ILE A 144 9.82 7.92 2.60
N VAL A 145 9.44 7.39 1.44
CA VAL A 145 8.69 6.12 1.33
C VAL A 145 9.57 4.89 1.58
N LEU A 146 10.79 4.89 1.06
CA LEU A 146 11.71 3.76 1.21
C LEU A 146 12.04 3.39 2.68
N PRO A 147 12.29 4.34 3.59
CA PRO A 147 12.42 4.04 5.03
C PRO A 147 11.20 3.40 5.64
N LEU A 148 9.97 3.82 5.27
CA LEU A 148 8.72 3.24 5.77
C LEU A 148 8.57 1.79 5.29
N ILE A 149 8.80 1.50 4.01
CA ILE A 149 8.79 0.14 3.47
C ILE A 149 9.80 -0.74 4.22
N LYS A 150 11.03 -0.27 4.41
CA LYS A 150 12.06 -1.00 5.14
C LYS A 150 11.70 -1.22 6.61
N HIS A 151 11.01 -0.26 7.23
CA HIS A 151 10.52 -0.40 8.60
C HIS A 151 9.53 -1.56 8.70
N VAL A 152 8.52 -1.59 7.83
CA VAL A 152 7.54 -2.68 7.79
C VAL A 152 8.20 -4.04 7.55
N LEU A 153 9.15 -4.14 6.61
CA LEU A 153 9.88 -5.38 6.34
C LEU A 153 10.63 -5.91 7.58
N ARG A 154 11.19 -5.02 8.41
CA ARG A 154 11.92 -5.40 9.64
C ARG A 154 11.05 -6.05 10.69
N THR A 155 9.75 -5.87 10.66
CA THR A 155 8.81 -6.58 11.55
C THR A 155 8.75 -8.08 11.30
N ARG A 156 9.23 -8.55 10.13
CA ARG A 156 9.16 -9.94 9.67
C ARG A 156 7.74 -10.48 9.48
N LYS A 157 6.72 -9.60 9.51
CA LYS A 157 5.32 -9.96 9.27
C LYS A 157 4.95 -9.95 7.78
N VAL A 158 5.79 -9.38 6.92
CA VAL A 158 5.47 -9.22 5.49
C VAL A 158 5.51 -10.57 4.77
N ARG A 159 4.36 -10.96 4.17
CA ARG A 159 4.19 -12.21 3.40
C ARG A 159 4.04 -11.96 1.91
N GLY A 160 3.75 -10.74 1.51
CA GLY A 160 3.61 -10.38 0.10
C GLY A 160 4.00 -8.94 -0.15
N PHE A 161 4.48 -8.70 -1.36
CA PHE A 161 4.83 -7.39 -1.86
C PHE A 161 4.45 -7.31 -3.34
N ASP A 162 3.84 -6.21 -3.74
CA ASP A 162 3.75 -5.85 -5.15
C ASP A 162 4.02 -4.36 -5.39
N ILE A 163 4.29 -4.05 -6.65
CA ILE A 163 4.39 -2.70 -7.17
C ILE A 163 3.54 -2.62 -8.43
N CYS A 164 2.75 -1.56 -8.56
CA CYS A 164 1.81 -1.39 -9.66
C CYS A 164 1.84 0.04 -10.21
N GLU A 165 1.03 0.30 -11.25
CA GLU A 165 0.89 1.59 -11.94
C GLU A 165 2.19 2.07 -12.63
N ILE A 166 3.10 1.17 -13.01
CA ILE A 166 4.19 1.53 -13.93
C ILE A 166 3.65 1.39 -15.34
N SER A 167 3.42 2.51 -16.01
CA SER A 167 2.87 2.57 -17.36
C SER A 167 3.93 3.01 -18.38
N PRO A 168 4.56 2.09 -19.10
CA PRO A 168 5.63 2.43 -20.07
C PRO A 168 5.17 3.42 -21.13
N ARG A 169 3.89 3.43 -21.47
CA ARG A 169 3.31 4.34 -22.48
C ARG A 169 3.44 5.83 -22.06
N PHE A 170 3.40 6.12 -20.77
CA PHE A 170 3.45 7.48 -20.23
C PHE A 170 4.82 7.80 -19.63
N ASP A 171 5.70 6.79 -19.50
CA ASP A 171 7.00 6.96 -18.87
C ASP A 171 7.96 7.76 -19.76
N GLN A 172 8.84 8.51 -19.14
CA GLN A 172 9.86 9.33 -19.78
C GLN A 172 11.24 8.75 -19.42
N ASP A 173 11.98 8.35 -20.43
CA ASP A 173 13.34 7.79 -20.28
C ASP A 173 13.44 6.66 -19.23
N ASN A 174 12.36 5.87 -19.08
CA ASN A 174 12.21 4.81 -18.08
C ASN A 174 12.35 5.31 -16.62
N THR A 175 12.07 6.56 -16.33
CA THR A 175 12.24 7.15 -15.00
C THR A 175 11.41 6.39 -13.94
N THR A 176 10.12 6.14 -14.22
CA THR A 176 9.23 5.39 -13.32
C THR A 176 9.64 3.92 -13.22
N ALA A 177 10.00 3.29 -14.34
CA ALA A 177 10.48 1.91 -14.36
C ALA A 177 11.76 1.74 -13.53
N ASN A 178 12.70 2.68 -13.63
CA ASN A 178 13.93 2.69 -12.85
C ASN A 178 13.64 2.89 -11.35
N LEU A 179 12.71 3.78 -11.00
CA LEU A 179 12.28 3.93 -9.61
C LEU A 179 11.68 2.62 -9.07
N GLY A 180 10.83 1.96 -9.86
CA GLY A 180 10.28 0.64 -9.51
C GLY A 180 11.37 -0.40 -9.26
N ALA A 181 12.39 -0.44 -10.11
CA ALA A 181 13.53 -1.33 -9.94
C ALA A 181 14.32 -1.04 -8.65
N VAL A 182 14.51 0.23 -8.30
CA VAL A 182 15.16 0.64 -7.03
C VAL A 182 14.35 0.20 -5.82
N ILE A 183 13.02 0.33 -5.87
CA ILE A 183 12.15 -0.11 -4.78
C ILE A 183 12.22 -1.64 -4.62
N ILE A 184 12.12 -2.40 -5.71
CA ILE A 184 12.25 -3.86 -5.69
C ILE A 184 13.61 -4.27 -5.13
N PHE A 185 14.69 -3.63 -5.57
CA PHE A 185 16.04 -3.87 -5.05
C PHE A 185 16.11 -3.62 -3.53
N ALA A 186 15.53 -2.50 -3.06
CA ALA A 186 15.52 -2.16 -1.64
C ALA A 186 14.76 -3.20 -0.79
N VAL A 187 13.64 -3.71 -1.31
CA VAL A 187 12.86 -4.79 -0.66
C VAL A 187 13.68 -6.08 -0.60
N VAL A 188 14.20 -6.54 -1.73
CA VAL A 188 14.99 -7.79 -1.81
C VAL A 188 16.23 -7.70 -0.93
N ASN A 189 17.00 -6.60 -1.01
CA ASN A 189 18.19 -6.39 -0.19
C ASN A 189 17.84 -6.40 1.32
N THR A 190 16.75 -5.77 1.71
CA THR A 190 16.31 -5.77 3.11
C THR A 190 15.96 -7.21 3.57
N LEU A 191 15.19 -7.95 2.77
CA LEU A 191 14.83 -9.34 3.07
C LEU A 191 16.06 -10.26 3.15
N CYS A 192 17.01 -10.11 2.24
CA CYS A 192 18.26 -10.88 2.27
C CYS A 192 19.03 -10.63 3.57
N ARG A 193 19.22 -9.37 3.96
CA ARG A 193 19.91 -9.01 5.21
C ARG A 193 19.19 -9.56 6.45
N LEU A 194 17.84 -9.49 6.48
CA LEU A 194 17.04 -10.04 7.58
C LEU A 194 17.17 -11.56 7.71
N ASN A 195 17.55 -12.25 6.63
CA ASN A 195 17.77 -13.69 6.59
C ASN A 195 19.25 -14.09 6.62
N GLY A 196 20.13 -13.15 6.94
CA GLY A 196 21.58 -13.43 7.07
C GLY A 196 22.31 -13.65 5.76
N LEU A 197 21.69 -13.26 4.63
CA LEU A 197 22.32 -13.33 3.31
C LEU A 197 23.06 -12.00 3.05
N SER A 198 24.33 -12.10 2.65
CA SER A 198 25.10 -10.96 2.13
C SER A 198 24.83 -10.81 0.63
N ILE A 199 24.54 -9.58 0.22
CA ILE A 199 24.47 -9.17 -1.19
C ILE A 199 25.68 -8.31 -1.49
#